data_2502875f7aed765a3adc7620d2b26e7a
#
_entry.id   2502875f7aed765a3adc7620d2b26e7a
#
_cell.length_a   1.000
_cell.length_b   1.000
_cell.length_c   1.000
_cell.angle_alpha   90.00
_cell.angle_beta   90.00
_cell.angle_gamma   90.00
#
_symmetry.space_group_name_H-M   'P 1'
#
loop_
_entity.id
_entity.type
_entity.pdbx_description
1 polymer ?
#
loop_
_entity_poly.entity_id
_entity_poly.type
_entity_poly.pdbx_seq_one_letter_code
_entity_poly.pdbx_strand_id
1 'polypeptide(L)'
;MSPLPISTLIPSTTIPTAVFPPKSPQSSPLSDPKQPRHSHSQTQSSSSLSLVPTTRRKAAAGVILTSIVSLIHFLHQPPVATAFSLGISGPKDWLREQKKKASKYLLAPIDASRNSLQAAYLIITASGTSPEKDLEEVRRLLISASRDCIPQERNSIVTFQSNTGVEVCTFKLVLKNAASLLEDTDPTKVEAEVKLTDLERSLSSLNTVANGTSPRLVSDRQKVADALMDTISSLNKFEQGVKDCLEI
;
A
#
# COMPACT_ATOMS: atom_id res chain seq x y z
N MET A 1 -29.82 -52.66 -46.55
CA MET A 1 -29.82 -53.26 -45.23
C MET A 1 -29.21 -52.20 -44.29
N SER A 2 -30.09 -51.44 -43.64
CA SER A 2 -29.70 -50.38 -42.68
C SER A 2 -29.96 -50.88 -41.26
N PRO A 3 -29.05 -50.73 -40.31
CA PRO A 3 -29.36 -51.01 -38.91
C PRO A 3 -29.90 -49.76 -38.20
N LEU A 4 -30.88 -49.99 -37.35
CA LEU A 4 -31.62 -49.05 -36.52
C LEU A 4 -30.77 -48.55 -35.33
N PRO A 5 -31.02 -47.34 -34.80
CA PRO A 5 -30.32 -46.82 -33.63
C PRO A 5 -30.90 -47.37 -32.33
N ILE A 6 -30.02 -47.74 -31.41
CA ILE A 6 -30.33 -48.18 -30.04
C ILE A 6 -30.45 -46.94 -29.16
N SER A 7 -31.67 -46.68 -28.66
CA SER A 7 -31.94 -45.66 -27.62
C SER A 7 -31.54 -46.21 -26.25
N THR A 8 -30.52 -45.66 -25.63
CA THR A 8 -30.17 -45.91 -24.23
C THR A 8 -30.88 -44.91 -23.32
N LEU A 9 -31.78 -45.39 -22.51
CA LEU A 9 -32.48 -44.71 -21.42
C LEU A 9 -31.49 -44.38 -20.29
N ILE A 10 -31.38 -43.09 -19.92
CA ILE A 10 -30.61 -42.60 -18.77
C ILE A 10 -31.57 -42.57 -17.57
N PRO A 11 -31.25 -43.22 -16.43
CA PRO A 11 -32.05 -43.07 -15.21
C PRO A 11 -31.79 -41.73 -14.54
N SER A 12 -32.86 -40.97 -14.29
CA SER A 12 -32.87 -39.75 -13.49
C SER A 12 -32.60 -40.08 -12.03
N THR A 13 -31.46 -39.68 -11.52
CA THR A 13 -31.14 -39.72 -10.09
C THR A 13 -31.64 -38.45 -9.43
N THR A 14 -32.69 -38.55 -8.65
CA THR A 14 -33.23 -37.52 -7.77
C THR A 14 -32.29 -37.26 -6.61
N ILE A 15 -31.78 -36.02 -6.48
CA ILE A 15 -30.98 -35.57 -5.36
C ILE A 15 -31.92 -35.14 -4.23
N PRO A 16 -31.80 -35.63 -2.99
CA PRO A 16 -32.60 -35.15 -1.87
C PRO A 16 -32.12 -33.77 -1.40
N THR A 17 -33.02 -32.80 -1.47
CA THR A 17 -32.86 -31.46 -0.91
C THR A 17 -32.91 -31.56 0.61
N ALA A 18 -31.80 -31.33 1.28
CA ALA A 18 -31.74 -31.19 2.73
C ALA A 18 -32.34 -29.80 3.12
N VAL A 19 -33.52 -29.85 3.70
CA VAL A 19 -34.18 -28.69 4.31
C VAL A 19 -33.57 -28.45 5.69
N PHE A 20 -32.86 -27.34 5.86
CA PHE A 20 -32.45 -26.85 7.18
C PHE A 20 -33.58 -26.03 7.78
N PRO A 21 -33.97 -26.24 9.06
CA PRO A 21 -34.98 -25.44 9.73
C PRO A 21 -34.41 -24.03 10.08
N PRO A 22 -35.24 -23.00 10.01
CA PRO A 22 -34.84 -21.64 10.39
C PRO A 22 -34.68 -21.51 11.91
N LYS A 23 -33.55 -20.98 12.35
CA LYS A 23 -33.24 -20.69 13.74
C LYS A 23 -34.01 -19.44 14.18
N SER A 24 -34.93 -19.62 15.13
CA SER A 24 -35.71 -18.54 15.77
C SER A 24 -34.83 -17.56 16.53
N PRO A 25 -35.17 -16.27 16.55
CA PRO A 25 -34.49 -15.31 17.44
C PRO A 25 -34.98 -15.49 18.87
N GLN A 26 -34.07 -15.79 19.78
CA GLN A 26 -34.32 -15.78 21.23
C GLN A 26 -34.37 -14.33 21.74
N SER A 27 -35.54 -13.94 22.17
CA SER A 27 -35.77 -12.72 22.95
C SER A 27 -35.22 -12.90 24.38
N SER A 28 -34.33 -12.00 24.79
CA SER A 28 -33.88 -11.87 26.17
C SER A 28 -34.81 -10.93 26.94
N PRO A 29 -35.12 -11.21 28.22
CA PRO A 29 -36.05 -10.40 28.96
C PRO A 29 -35.39 -9.16 29.57
N LEU A 30 -36.17 -8.10 29.52
CA LEU A 30 -36.06 -6.83 30.19
C LEU A 30 -35.95 -7.04 31.72
N SER A 31 -34.95 -6.42 32.35
CA SER A 31 -34.92 -6.23 33.81
C SER A 31 -34.43 -4.81 34.11
N ASP A 32 -35.37 -3.94 34.32
CA ASP A 32 -35.20 -2.71 35.10
C ASP A 32 -35.36 -3.07 36.57
N PRO A 33 -34.57 -2.50 37.49
CA PRO A 33 -35.17 -1.54 38.36
C PRO A 33 -34.27 -0.41 38.94
N LYS A 34 -34.91 0.75 39.01
CA LYS A 34 -34.82 1.72 40.12
C LYS A 34 -33.56 2.59 40.28
N GLN A 35 -33.79 3.81 39.84
CA GLN A 35 -33.24 5.05 40.40
C GLN A 35 -33.60 5.19 41.91
N PRO A 36 -32.74 5.85 42.72
CA PRO A 36 -33.20 6.96 43.53
C PRO A 36 -32.45 8.27 43.27
N ARG A 37 -33.27 9.30 43.12
CA ARG A 37 -32.92 10.71 43.27
C ARG A 37 -32.32 10.97 44.64
N HIS A 38 -31.20 11.73 44.70
CA HIS A 38 -30.98 12.71 45.76
C HIS A 38 -30.29 13.95 45.21
N SER A 39 -30.96 15.04 45.44
CA SER A 39 -30.61 16.43 45.25
C SER A 39 -29.65 16.93 46.35
N HIS A 40 -29.03 18.09 46.05
CA HIS A 40 -28.25 19.03 46.89
C HIS A 40 -26.73 18.85 46.71
N SER A 41 -25.94 19.84 46.49
CA SER A 41 -25.93 21.26 46.77
C SER A 41 -24.69 21.84 46.13
N GLN A 42 -24.74 23.08 45.72
CA GLN A 42 -23.63 23.93 45.39
C GLN A 42 -22.57 23.97 46.50
N THR A 43 -21.30 23.92 46.13
CA THR A 43 -20.26 24.70 46.78
C THR A 43 -19.11 24.95 45.81
N GLN A 44 -18.86 26.21 45.56
CA GLN A 44 -17.66 26.75 44.93
C GLN A 44 -16.45 26.48 45.81
N SER A 45 -15.34 26.09 45.22
CA SER A 45 -13.99 26.47 45.70
C SER A 45 -12.95 26.10 44.69
N SER A 46 -12.42 27.12 44.05
CA SER A 46 -11.00 27.48 43.85
C SER A 46 -9.96 26.37 43.60
N SER A 47 -9.40 26.44 42.40
CA SER A 47 -7.98 26.45 42.09
C SER A 47 -7.01 25.50 42.80
N SER A 48 -6.46 24.54 42.05
CA SER A 48 -5.03 24.25 42.16
C SER A 48 -4.50 23.69 40.84
N LEU A 49 -3.77 24.54 40.11
CA LEU A 49 -2.86 24.19 39.04
C LEU A 49 -1.71 23.39 39.62
N SER A 50 -1.62 22.11 39.34
CA SER A 50 -0.39 21.34 39.58
C SER A 50 0.57 21.54 38.44
N LEU A 51 1.53 22.41 38.62
CA LEU A 51 2.69 22.64 37.78
C LEU A 51 3.65 21.46 37.88
N VAL A 52 3.90 20.80 36.79
CA VAL A 52 5.02 19.87 36.60
C VAL A 52 6.33 20.68 36.63
N PRO A 53 7.32 20.32 37.48
CA PRO A 53 8.57 21.08 37.53
C PRO A 53 9.46 20.75 36.34
N THR A 54 9.58 21.69 35.42
CA THR A 54 10.63 21.69 34.40
C THR A 54 11.96 22.06 35.05
N THR A 55 12.91 21.16 35.05
CA THR A 55 14.26 21.35 35.59
C THR A 55 15.01 22.40 34.77
N ARG A 56 14.99 23.64 35.20
CA ARG A 56 15.85 24.70 34.67
C ARG A 56 17.24 24.58 35.29
N ARG A 57 18.24 24.29 34.45
CA ARG A 57 19.65 24.45 34.81
C ARG A 57 19.92 25.94 35.06
N LYS A 58 20.31 26.25 36.29
CA LYS A 58 20.76 27.59 36.68
C LYS A 58 22.12 27.86 36.03
N ALA A 59 22.19 28.79 35.10
CA ALA A 59 23.44 29.40 34.70
C ALA A 59 23.73 30.58 35.64
N ALA A 60 24.83 30.48 36.35
CA ALA A 60 25.29 31.55 37.25
C ALA A 60 25.79 32.74 36.44
N ALA A 61 25.17 33.90 36.64
CA ALA A 61 25.65 35.16 36.14
C ALA A 61 26.75 35.67 37.04
N GLY A 62 28.00 35.60 36.57
CA GLY A 62 29.11 36.34 37.16
C GLY A 62 29.23 37.72 36.53
N VAL A 63 28.89 38.75 37.30
CA VAL A 63 29.11 40.14 36.95
C VAL A 63 30.57 40.47 37.25
N ILE A 64 31.37 40.77 36.23
CA ILE A 64 32.65 41.48 36.41
C ILE A 64 32.55 42.79 35.59
N LEU A 65 32.33 43.88 36.32
CA LEU A 65 32.53 45.23 35.86
C LEU A 65 34.01 45.53 35.87
N THR A 66 34.64 45.70 34.72
CA THR A 66 35.88 46.52 34.61
C THR A 66 35.79 47.35 33.36
N SER A 67 35.74 48.66 33.62
CA SER A 67 35.86 49.77 32.71
C SER A 67 37.23 49.75 32.01
N ILE A 68 37.25 49.81 30.67
CA ILE A 68 38.32 50.53 29.96
C ILE A 68 37.70 51.18 28.72
N VAL A 69 37.58 52.48 28.78
CA VAL A 69 37.37 53.38 27.67
C VAL A 69 38.70 53.47 26.92
N SER A 70 38.70 53.21 25.65
CA SER A 70 39.54 53.76 24.58
C SER A 70 39.82 52.74 23.48
N LEU A 71 39.24 52.85 22.39
CA LEU A 71 39.82 53.20 21.09
C LEU A 71 38.74 53.05 19.99
N ILE A 72 38.14 54.17 19.73
CA ILE A 72 37.31 54.38 18.54
C ILE A 72 38.25 54.49 17.35
N HIS A 73 37.82 53.96 16.23
CA HIS A 73 38.36 54.03 14.87
C HIS A 73 39.16 52.81 14.39
N PHE A 74 38.43 51.74 14.08
CA PHE A 74 38.82 50.96 12.92
C PHE A 74 37.56 50.49 12.16
N LEU A 75 37.34 51.17 11.05
CA LEU A 75 36.59 50.76 9.85
C LEU A 75 35.42 49.80 10.01
N HIS A 76 34.25 50.37 9.74
CA HIS A 76 33.05 49.72 9.29
C HIS A 76 33.31 48.92 7.99
N GLN A 77 33.82 47.72 8.09
CA GLN A 77 33.53 46.66 7.12
C GLN A 77 32.57 45.68 7.80
N PRO A 78 31.34 45.51 7.26
CA PRO A 78 30.51 44.44 7.74
C PRO A 78 31.32 43.14 7.56
N PRO A 79 31.40 42.25 8.58
CA PRO A 79 31.98 40.95 8.37
C PRO A 79 31.12 40.31 7.27
N VAL A 80 31.73 40.12 6.09
CA VAL A 80 31.19 39.21 5.10
C VAL A 80 31.09 37.91 5.83
N ALA A 81 29.89 37.52 6.22
CA ALA A 81 29.61 36.18 6.76
C ALA A 81 29.96 35.22 5.64
N THR A 82 31.22 34.82 5.56
CA THR A 82 31.61 33.64 4.83
C THR A 82 30.91 32.49 5.57
N ALA A 83 29.74 32.16 5.08
CA ALA A 83 29.12 30.88 5.42
C ALA A 83 30.17 29.84 5.06
N PHE A 84 30.88 29.32 6.07
CA PHE A 84 31.64 28.12 5.93
C PHE A 84 30.64 27.04 5.53
N SER A 85 30.58 26.77 4.24
CA SER A 85 29.95 25.60 3.70
C SER A 85 30.80 24.41 4.16
N LEU A 86 30.68 24.09 5.43
CA LEU A 86 31.10 22.81 5.98
C LEU A 86 30.19 21.80 5.32
N GLY A 87 30.55 21.23 4.17
CA GLY A 87 29.96 20.08 3.46
C GLY A 87 28.69 19.40 4.02
N ILE A 88 27.83 20.17 4.68
CA ILE A 88 26.55 19.73 5.22
C ILE A 88 25.62 19.77 4.03
N SER A 89 25.43 18.60 3.42
CA SER A 89 24.36 18.36 2.46
C SER A 89 23.09 19.00 2.99
N GLY A 90 22.41 19.79 2.14
CA GLY A 90 21.16 20.44 2.55
C GLY A 90 20.13 19.42 3.05
N PRO A 91 19.08 19.84 3.76
CA PRO A 91 18.05 18.93 4.26
C PRO A 91 17.46 18.02 3.17
N LYS A 92 17.37 18.52 1.93
CA LYS A 92 16.90 17.77 0.76
C LYS A 92 17.86 16.64 0.38
N ASP A 93 19.18 16.90 0.38
CA ASP A 93 20.19 15.89 0.05
C ASP A 93 20.28 14.81 1.13
N TRP A 94 20.18 15.20 2.39
CA TRP A 94 20.10 14.24 3.50
C TRP A 94 18.89 13.32 3.37
N LEU A 95 17.70 13.85 3.04
CA LEU A 95 16.48 13.07 2.81
C LEU A 95 16.65 12.13 1.61
N ARG A 96 17.30 12.57 0.53
CA ARG A 96 17.61 11.73 -0.63
C ARG A 96 18.48 10.54 -0.23
N GLU A 97 19.53 10.77 0.53
CA GLU A 97 20.39 9.69 1.03
C GLU A 97 19.65 8.71 1.97
N GLN A 98 18.76 9.21 2.81
CA GLN A 98 17.93 8.32 3.65
C GLN A 98 16.99 7.46 2.80
N LYS A 99 16.41 8.00 1.72
CA LYS A 99 15.57 7.23 0.79
C LYS A 99 16.37 6.16 0.06
N LYS A 100 17.58 6.48 -0.41
CA LYS A 100 18.48 5.48 -1.03
C LYS A 100 18.77 4.34 -0.07
N LYS A 101 19.10 4.62 1.19
CA LYS A 101 19.32 3.59 2.22
C LYS A 101 18.09 2.75 2.53
N ALA A 102 16.90 3.34 2.46
CA ALA A 102 15.63 2.67 2.71
C ALA A 102 15.03 2.02 1.46
N SER A 103 15.66 2.14 0.29
CA SER A 103 15.12 1.71 -1.02
C SER A 103 14.66 0.26 -1.05
N LYS A 104 15.42 -0.65 -0.40
CA LYS A 104 15.04 -2.07 -0.34
C LYS A 104 13.66 -2.31 0.31
N TYR A 105 13.28 -1.50 1.30
CA TYR A 105 11.98 -1.60 1.94
C TYR A 105 10.88 -1.00 1.07
N LEU A 106 11.21 0.07 0.34
CA LEU A 106 10.30 0.70 -0.60
C LEU A 106 10.02 -0.20 -1.82
N LEU A 107 11.01 -0.95 -2.29
CA LEU A 107 10.89 -1.89 -3.41
C LEU A 107 10.29 -3.24 -3.01
N ALA A 108 10.26 -3.59 -1.72
CA ALA A 108 9.78 -4.88 -1.25
C ALA A 108 8.37 -5.28 -1.75
N PRO A 109 7.37 -4.37 -1.87
CA PRO A 109 6.08 -4.72 -2.47
C PRO A 109 6.18 -5.13 -3.95
N ILE A 110 7.11 -4.53 -4.70
CA ILE A 110 7.36 -4.85 -6.12
C ILE A 110 7.95 -6.26 -6.23
N ASP A 111 8.96 -6.56 -5.39
CA ASP A 111 9.57 -7.89 -5.35
C ASP A 111 8.58 -8.98 -4.95
N ALA A 112 7.73 -8.70 -3.95
CA ALA A 112 6.70 -9.64 -3.54
C ALA A 112 5.65 -9.89 -4.64
N SER A 113 5.28 -8.87 -5.41
CA SER A 113 4.38 -9.02 -6.56
C SER A 113 5.05 -9.81 -7.68
N ARG A 114 6.32 -9.54 -7.98
CA ARG A 114 7.10 -10.33 -8.95
C ARG A 114 7.13 -11.80 -8.59
N ASN A 115 7.41 -12.13 -7.33
CA ASN A 115 7.43 -13.52 -6.86
C ASN A 115 6.06 -14.19 -7.02
N SER A 116 4.96 -13.48 -6.73
CA SER A 116 3.60 -14.00 -6.93
C SER A 116 3.28 -14.25 -8.41
N LEU A 117 3.66 -13.34 -9.31
CA LEU A 117 3.46 -13.51 -10.76
C LEU A 117 4.30 -14.66 -11.32
N GLN A 118 5.55 -14.80 -10.87
CA GLN A 118 6.43 -15.91 -11.27
C GLN A 118 5.88 -17.27 -10.77
N ALA A 119 5.38 -17.33 -9.54
CA ALA A 119 4.73 -18.52 -9.02
C ALA A 119 3.49 -18.87 -9.83
N ALA A 120 2.65 -17.89 -10.18
CA ALA A 120 1.49 -18.09 -11.03
C ALA A 120 1.88 -18.61 -12.43
N TYR A 121 2.96 -18.08 -13.01
CA TYR A 121 3.49 -18.54 -14.29
C TYR A 121 3.95 -20.01 -14.24
N LEU A 122 4.67 -20.39 -13.18
CA LEU A 122 5.10 -21.78 -13.00
C LEU A 122 3.91 -22.74 -12.87
N ILE A 123 2.87 -22.36 -12.12
CA ILE A 123 1.66 -23.16 -11.95
C ILE A 123 0.92 -23.35 -13.28
N ILE A 124 0.71 -22.26 -14.03
CA ILE A 124 -0.08 -22.34 -15.27
C ILE A 124 0.67 -23.06 -16.40
N THR A 125 2.00 -23.05 -16.39
CA THR A 125 2.83 -23.75 -17.38
C THR A 125 3.12 -25.20 -17.02
N ALA A 126 3.04 -25.56 -15.72
CA ALA A 126 3.19 -26.95 -15.31
C ALA A 126 2.03 -27.79 -15.85
N SER A 127 2.34 -29.03 -16.28
CA SER A 127 1.32 -30.01 -16.68
C SER A 127 0.71 -30.66 -15.41
N GLY A 128 -0.11 -29.88 -14.68
CA GLY A 128 -0.72 -30.33 -13.43
C GLY A 128 -1.84 -31.36 -13.66
N THR A 129 -2.10 -32.17 -12.65
CA THR A 129 -3.18 -33.16 -12.65
C THR A 129 -4.57 -32.56 -12.40
N SER A 130 -4.65 -31.29 -12.00
CA SER A 130 -5.90 -30.62 -11.62
C SER A 130 -5.97 -29.19 -12.16
N PRO A 131 -6.24 -28.99 -13.46
CA PRO A 131 -6.22 -27.66 -14.10
C PRO A 131 -7.14 -26.62 -13.46
N GLU A 132 -8.24 -27.04 -12.84
CA GLU A 132 -9.19 -26.16 -12.16
C GLU A 132 -8.62 -25.58 -10.88
N LYS A 133 -7.93 -26.41 -10.08
CA LYS A 133 -7.25 -25.96 -8.85
C LYS A 133 -6.04 -25.08 -9.18
N ASP A 134 -5.32 -25.41 -10.23
CA ASP A 134 -4.18 -24.64 -10.70
C ASP A 134 -4.62 -23.22 -11.09
N LEU A 135 -5.73 -23.07 -11.83
CA LEU A 135 -6.26 -21.77 -12.23
C LEU A 135 -6.78 -20.96 -11.03
N GLU A 136 -7.41 -21.60 -10.06
CA GLU A 136 -7.88 -20.92 -8.84
C GLU A 136 -6.69 -20.40 -8.02
N GLU A 137 -5.63 -21.17 -7.89
CA GLU A 137 -4.41 -20.72 -7.20
C GLU A 137 -3.72 -19.59 -7.98
N VAL A 138 -3.70 -19.66 -9.32
CA VAL A 138 -3.21 -18.54 -10.16
C VAL A 138 -4.02 -17.28 -9.87
N ARG A 139 -5.35 -17.31 -9.86
CA ARG A 139 -6.20 -16.15 -9.54
C ARG A 139 -5.89 -15.57 -8.17
N ARG A 140 -5.73 -16.43 -7.16
CA ARG A 140 -5.35 -16.00 -5.81
C ARG A 140 -4.01 -15.25 -5.78
N LEU A 141 -3.03 -15.75 -6.53
CA LEU A 141 -1.72 -15.11 -6.67
C LEU A 141 -1.81 -13.78 -7.42
N LEU A 142 -2.68 -13.67 -8.43
CA LEU A 142 -2.91 -12.42 -9.17
C LEU A 142 -3.52 -11.34 -8.28
N ILE A 143 -4.51 -11.67 -7.45
CA ILE A 143 -5.09 -10.75 -6.47
C ILE A 143 -3.99 -10.23 -5.52
N SER A 144 -3.15 -11.14 -5.03
CA SER A 144 -2.02 -10.77 -4.17
C SER A 144 -1.00 -9.88 -4.89
N ALA A 145 -0.70 -10.17 -6.16
CA ALA A 145 0.27 -9.42 -6.97
C ALA A 145 -0.23 -8.03 -7.35
N SER A 146 -1.53 -7.85 -7.52
CA SER A 146 -2.14 -6.57 -7.96
C SER A 146 -2.08 -5.46 -6.90
N ARG A 147 -1.83 -5.81 -5.62
CA ARG A 147 -1.61 -4.84 -4.53
C ARG A 147 -2.67 -3.74 -4.45
N ASP A 148 -3.94 -4.14 -4.53
CA ASP A 148 -5.11 -3.25 -4.47
C ASP A 148 -5.17 -2.21 -5.61
N CYS A 149 -4.36 -2.38 -6.66
CA CYS A 149 -4.37 -1.47 -7.81
C CYS A 149 -5.49 -1.77 -8.81
N ILE A 150 -6.08 -2.97 -8.79
CA ILE A 150 -7.23 -3.33 -9.61
C ILE A 150 -8.52 -3.12 -8.79
N PRO A 151 -9.38 -2.12 -9.14
CA PRO A 151 -10.57 -1.80 -8.34
C PRO A 151 -11.55 -2.97 -8.17
N GLN A 152 -11.70 -3.81 -9.19
CA GLN A 152 -12.63 -4.94 -9.20
C GLN A 152 -12.21 -6.08 -8.25
N GLU A 153 -10.93 -6.15 -7.91
CA GLU A 153 -10.36 -7.19 -7.03
C GLU A 153 -10.24 -6.75 -5.56
N ARG A 154 -10.64 -5.53 -5.26
CA ARG A 154 -10.56 -4.99 -3.90
C ARG A 154 -11.64 -5.60 -3.00
N ASN A 155 -11.26 -5.97 -1.79
CA ASN A 155 -12.24 -6.35 -0.78
C ASN A 155 -13.09 -5.13 -0.34
N SER A 156 -14.18 -5.39 0.40
CA SER A 156 -15.13 -4.35 0.81
C SER A 156 -14.50 -3.24 1.67
N ILE A 157 -13.52 -3.57 2.52
CA ILE A 157 -12.83 -2.60 3.38
C ILE A 157 -11.95 -1.68 2.54
N VAL A 158 -11.14 -2.25 1.63
CA VAL A 158 -10.26 -1.49 0.73
C VAL A 158 -11.08 -0.63 -0.23
N THR A 159 -12.20 -1.14 -0.74
CA THR A 159 -13.13 -0.37 -1.57
C THR A 159 -13.73 0.81 -0.78
N PHE A 160 -14.12 0.59 0.47
CA PHE A 160 -14.60 1.67 1.33
C PHE A 160 -13.52 2.73 1.56
N GLN A 161 -12.29 2.33 1.88
CA GLN A 161 -11.16 3.27 2.04
C GLN A 161 -10.92 4.10 0.77
N SER A 162 -10.91 3.45 -0.39
CA SER A 162 -10.75 4.12 -1.69
C SER A 162 -11.86 5.15 -1.93
N ASN A 163 -13.11 4.83 -1.58
CA ASN A 163 -14.25 5.74 -1.73
C ASN A 163 -14.18 6.96 -0.79
N THR A 164 -13.40 6.89 0.29
CA THR A 164 -13.13 8.04 1.17
C THR A 164 -11.97 8.91 0.69
N GLY A 165 -11.43 8.65 -0.50
CA GLY A 165 -10.32 9.40 -1.08
C GLY A 165 -8.93 8.97 -0.61
N VAL A 166 -8.84 7.86 0.13
CA VAL A 166 -7.55 7.28 0.51
C VAL A 166 -6.97 6.50 -0.66
N GLU A 167 -5.71 6.77 -1.00
CA GLU A 167 -4.99 5.97 -2.00
C GLU A 167 -4.68 4.59 -1.42
N VAL A 168 -5.17 3.54 -2.07
CA VAL A 168 -5.02 2.16 -1.64
C VAL A 168 -4.10 1.34 -2.54
N CYS A 169 -3.86 1.79 -3.79
CA CYS A 169 -2.94 1.12 -4.69
C CYS A 169 -1.50 1.26 -4.17
N THR A 170 -0.92 0.14 -3.76
CA THR A 170 0.42 0.12 -3.17
C THR A 170 1.48 0.66 -4.14
N PHE A 171 1.38 0.39 -5.44
CA PHE A 171 2.36 0.88 -6.42
C PHE A 171 2.30 2.41 -6.57
N LYS A 172 1.12 3.03 -6.48
CA LYS A 172 0.97 4.49 -6.43
C LYS A 172 1.64 5.07 -5.19
N LEU A 173 1.48 4.43 -4.03
CA LEU A 173 2.12 4.86 -2.79
C LEU A 173 3.65 4.72 -2.85
N VAL A 174 4.16 3.64 -3.46
CA VAL A 174 5.60 3.42 -3.70
C VAL A 174 6.15 4.54 -4.57
N LEU A 175 5.53 4.82 -5.73
CA LEU A 175 5.97 5.88 -6.63
C LEU A 175 5.89 7.25 -5.99
N LYS A 176 4.77 7.58 -5.33
CA LYS A 176 4.60 8.84 -4.61
C LYS A 176 5.70 9.06 -3.57
N ASN A 177 6.10 8.00 -2.87
CA ASN A 177 7.21 8.09 -1.91
C ASN A 177 8.55 8.27 -2.64
N ALA A 178 8.86 7.46 -3.66
CA ALA A 178 10.11 7.54 -4.41
C ALA A 178 10.31 8.94 -5.00
N ALA A 179 9.31 9.45 -5.69
CA ALA A 179 9.34 10.71 -6.42
C ALA A 179 9.09 11.96 -5.55
N SER A 180 8.90 11.84 -4.23
CA SER A 180 8.46 12.97 -3.38
C SER A 180 9.48 14.12 -3.23
N LEU A 181 10.71 13.96 -3.68
CA LEU A 181 11.75 15.00 -3.70
C LEU A 181 11.95 15.62 -5.09
N LEU A 182 11.29 15.05 -6.11
CA LEU A 182 11.28 15.55 -7.48
C LEU A 182 10.16 16.57 -7.66
N GLU A 183 10.34 17.47 -8.63
CA GLU A 183 9.29 18.40 -9.04
C GLU A 183 8.22 17.68 -9.85
N ASP A 184 7.00 18.25 -9.93
CA ASP A 184 5.90 17.61 -10.66
C ASP A 184 6.17 17.49 -12.17
N THR A 185 6.99 18.40 -12.70
CA THR A 185 7.41 18.42 -14.12
C THR A 185 8.71 17.68 -14.39
N ASP A 186 9.29 17.02 -13.38
CA ASP A 186 10.53 16.26 -13.56
C ASP A 186 10.31 15.10 -14.54
N PRO A 187 11.11 15.01 -15.61
CA PRO A 187 10.91 13.99 -16.64
C PRO A 187 11.00 12.56 -16.08
N THR A 188 11.85 12.32 -15.09
CA THR A 188 12.00 11.01 -14.44
C THR A 188 10.71 10.60 -13.72
N LYS A 189 10.07 11.57 -13.00
CA LYS A 189 8.79 11.33 -12.34
C LYS A 189 7.68 11.05 -13.35
N VAL A 190 7.57 11.89 -14.40
CA VAL A 190 6.55 11.73 -15.44
C VAL A 190 6.71 10.37 -16.16
N GLU A 191 7.93 9.96 -16.48
CA GLU A 191 8.18 8.65 -17.08
C GLU A 191 7.78 7.50 -16.16
N ALA A 192 8.10 7.59 -14.88
CA ALA A 192 7.71 6.58 -13.90
C ALA A 192 6.18 6.48 -13.71
N GLU A 193 5.44 7.60 -13.81
CA GLU A 193 3.97 7.62 -13.80
C GLU A 193 3.38 6.93 -15.04
N VAL A 194 3.99 7.10 -16.21
CA VAL A 194 3.60 6.37 -17.43
C VAL A 194 3.82 4.87 -17.26
N LYS A 195 4.99 4.45 -16.75
CA LYS A 195 5.31 3.04 -16.46
C LYS A 195 4.32 2.43 -15.45
N LEU A 196 3.88 3.19 -14.45
CA LEU A 196 2.84 2.76 -13.51
C LEU A 196 1.49 2.55 -14.21
N THR A 197 1.08 3.47 -15.06
CA THR A 197 -0.16 3.37 -15.84
C THR A 197 -0.14 2.12 -16.75
N ASP A 198 0.99 1.83 -17.37
CA ASP A 198 1.16 0.64 -18.20
C ASP A 198 1.11 -0.64 -17.36
N LEU A 199 1.68 -0.65 -16.16
CA LEU A 199 1.56 -1.77 -15.22
C LEU A 199 0.11 -2.00 -14.78
N GLU A 200 -0.62 -0.95 -14.40
CA GLU A 200 -2.05 -1.06 -14.00
C GLU A 200 -2.90 -1.64 -15.14
N ARG A 201 -2.64 -1.21 -16.37
CA ARG A 201 -3.31 -1.74 -17.57
C ARG A 201 -2.97 -3.21 -17.80
N SER A 202 -1.71 -3.59 -17.67
CA SER A 202 -1.24 -4.96 -17.85
C SER A 202 -1.84 -5.90 -16.79
N LEU A 203 -1.86 -5.49 -15.51
CA LEU A 203 -2.50 -6.24 -14.42
C LEU A 203 -4.02 -6.43 -14.68
N SER A 204 -4.71 -5.38 -15.12
CA SER A 204 -6.15 -5.43 -15.43
C SER A 204 -6.44 -6.37 -16.62
N SER A 205 -5.60 -6.32 -17.66
CA SER A 205 -5.69 -7.23 -18.81
C SER A 205 -5.46 -8.68 -18.41
N LEU A 206 -4.41 -8.96 -17.64
CA LEU A 206 -4.09 -10.29 -17.11
C LEU A 206 -5.24 -10.84 -16.29
N ASN A 207 -5.83 -10.03 -15.40
CA ASN A 207 -6.98 -10.43 -14.60
C ASN A 207 -8.19 -10.80 -15.48
N THR A 208 -8.47 -9.99 -16.50
CA THR A 208 -9.54 -10.27 -17.46
C THR A 208 -9.31 -11.58 -18.20
N VAL A 209 -8.10 -11.82 -18.67
CA VAL A 209 -7.72 -13.07 -19.35
C VAL A 209 -7.87 -14.25 -18.41
N ALA A 210 -7.34 -14.19 -17.17
CA ALA A 210 -7.40 -15.27 -16.21
C ALA A 210 -8.84 -15.62 -15.79
N ASN A 211 -9.73 -14.63 -15.70
CA ASN A 211 -11.13 -14.83 -15.36
C ASN A 211 -11.96 -15.38 -16.54
N GLY A 212 -11.62 -15.02 -17.77
CA GLY A 212 -12.28 -15.51 -18.99
C GLY A 212 -11.78 -16.87 -19.50
N THR A 213 -10.75 -17.43 -18.88
CA THR A 213 -10.06 -18.64 -19.37
C THR A 213 -10.75 -19.93 -18.90
N SER A 214 -10.86 -20.90 -19.83
CA SER A 214 -11.22 -22.27 -19.48
C SER A 214 -9.96 -23.06 -19.12
N PRO A 215 -9.85 -23.62 -17.91
CA PRO A 215 -8.64 -24.31 -17.45
C PRO A 215 -8.30 -25.57 -18.24
N ARG A 216 -9.29 -26.12 -18.97
CA ARG A 216 -9.15 -27.36 -19.74
C ARG A 216 -8.51 -27.17 -21.12
N LEU A 217 -8.51 -25.93 -21.64
CA LEU A 217 -7.97 -25.64 -22.97
C LEU A 217 -6.50 -25.20 -22.86
N VAL A 218 -5.63 -25.93 -23.53
CA VAL A 218 -4.19 -25.62 -23.57
C VAL A 218 -3.93 -24.21 -24.15
N SER A 219 -4.68 -23.84 -25.20
CA SER A 219 -4.58 -22.51 -25.82
C SER A 219 -4.91 -21.37 -24.85
N ASP A 220 -5.86 -21.61 -23.93
CA ASP A 220 -6.27 -20.58 -22.97
C ASP A 220 -5.24 -20.46 -21.83
N ARG A 221 -4.67 -21.59 -21.38
CA ARG A 221 -3.55 -21.56 -20.43
C ARG A 221 -2.34 -20.81 -21.00
N GLN A 222 -2.04 -21.00 -22.29
CA GLN A 222 -0.97 -20.27 -22.96
C GLN A 222 -1.25 -18.76 -22.98
N LYS A 223 -2.48 -18.32 -23.25
CA LYS A 223 -2.84 -16.88 -23.18
C LYS A 223 -2.60 -16.29 -21.80
N VAL A 224 -2.92 -17.02 -20.72
CA VAL A 224 -2.63 -16.58 -19.35
C VAL A 224 -1.13 -16.52 -19.09
N ALA A 225 -0.36 -17.51 -19.56
CA ALA A 225 1.10 -17.51 -19.43
C ALA A 225 1.75 -16.33 -20.17
N ASP A 226 1.31 -16.02 -21.38
CA ASP A 226 1.80 -14.88 -22.16
C ASP A 226 1.47 -13.55 -21.46
N ALA A 227 0.23 -13.38 -20.98
CA ALA A 227 -0.19 -12.21 -20.23
C ALA A 227 0.57 -12.04 -18.89
N LEU A 228 0.94 -13.14 -18.23
CA LEU A 228 1.80 -13.12 -17.05
C LEU A 228 3.20 -12.59 -17.37
N MET A 229 3.81 -13.06 -18.47
CA MET A 229 5.13 -12.59 -18.91
C MET A 229 5.12 -11.10 -19.26
N ASP A 230 4.08 -10.63 -19.97
CA ASP A 230 3.91 -9.22 -20.30
C ASP A 230 3.76 -8.36 -19.03
N THR A 231 3.01 -8.86 -18.04
CA THR A 231 2.83 -8.17 -16.76
C THR A 231 4.11 -8.12 -15.95
N ILE A 232 4.90 -9.21 -15.90
CA ILE A 232 6.21 -9.22 -15.26
C ILE A 232 7.15 -8.21 -15.95
N SER A 233 7.12 -8.12 -17.26
CA SER A 233 7.90 -7.13 -18.03
C SER A 233 7.50 -5.70 -17.65
N SER A 234 6.20 -5.41 -17.58
CA SER A 234 5.67 -4.10 -17.17
C SER A 234 6.06 -3.76 -15.72
N LEU A 235 6.01 -4.75 -14.81
CA LEU A 235 6.44 -4.58 -13.42
C LEU A 235 7.94 -4.24 -13.32
N ASN A 236 8.78 -4.89 -14.13
CA ASN A 236 10.21 -4.62 -14.14
C ASN A 236 10.52 -3.21 -14.68
N LYS A 237 9.78 -2.75 -15.70
CA LYS A 237 9.89 -1.37 -16.21
C LYS A 237 9.46 -0.35 -15.16
N PHE A 238 8.37 -0.62 -14.43
CA PHE A 238 7.92 0.23 -13.34
C PHE A 238 8.96 0.29 -12.21
N GLU A 239 9.51 -0.85 -11.80
CA GLU A 239 10.59 -0.90 -10.81
C GLU A 239 11.78 -0.02 -11.22
N GLN A 240 12.19 -0.11 -12.48
CA GLN A 240 13.28 0.75 -12.98
C GLN A 240 12.91 2.23 -12.87
N GLY A 241 11.67 2.63 -13.21
CA GLY A 241 11.22 4.01 -13.02
C GLY A 241 11.24 4.46 -11.57
N VAL A 242 10.89 3.58 -10.63
CA VAL A 242 11.01 3.88 -9.19
C VAL A 242 12.47 4.04 -8.77
N LYS A 243 13.37 3.19 -9.27
CA LYS A 243 14.81 3.28 -9.02
C LYS A 243 15.40 4.59 -9.57
N ASP A 244 14.99 4.97 -10.78
CA ASP A 244 15.41 6.21 -11.40
C ASP A 244 15.01 7.43 -10.55
N CYS A 245 13.77 7.44 -10.00
CA CYS A 245 13.32 8.47 -9.04
C CYS A 245 14.14 8.49 -7.73
N LEU A 246 14.71 7.37 -7.33
CA LEU A 246 15.56 7.24 -6.15
C LEU A 246 17.04 7.47 -6.46
N GLU A 247 17.42 7.56 -7.73
CA GLU A 247 18.81 7.67 -8.21
C GLU A 247 19.69 6.48 -7.76
N ILE A 248 19.20 5.24 -7.90
CA ILE A 248 19.86 3.98 -7.53
C ILE A 248 19.89 2.97 -8.67
#